data_dea0cf83772a9e2f5810ff3e09f3496c
#
_entry.id   dea0cf83772a9e2f5810ff3e09f3496c
#
_cell.length_a   1.000
_cell.length_b   1.000
_cell.length_c   1.000
_cell.angle_alpha   90.00
_cell.angle_beta   90.00
_cell.angle_gamma   90.00
#
_symmetry.space_group_name_H-M   'P 1'
#
loop_
_entity.id
_entity.type
_entity.pdbx_description
1 polymer ?
#
loop_
_entity_poly.entity_id
_entity_poly.type
_entity_poly.pdbx_seq_one_letter_code
_entity_poly.pdbx_strand_id
1 'polypeptide(L)'
;MSTLPSHTSPRFHYRLATVQDWGDIAAVTQQAYGQYELEIMEDCRESFQQGMKAVLAASTSEMEWWVAETDHGINGAVLFCHPGTTLQALDGSTITLALPEARLLAVSPQARGLGLGRTLMQVCVQRARDIGAGALLVRTMPEMKSANQLCQQMGFVKRTEAGARSGPMARLIDYIYALPTENAAGTGAAATS
;
A
#
# COMPACT_ATOMS: atom_id res chain seq x y z
N MET A 1 2.26 -37.84 -29.70
CA MET A 1 1.90 -36.42 -29.79
C MET A 1 1.51 -35.97 -28.38
N SER A 2 2.46 -35.39 -27.66
CA SER A 2 2.21 -34.87 -26.31
C SER A 2 1.63 -33.46 -26.43
N THR A 3 0.38 -33.31 -26.08
CA THR A 3 -0.26 -32.00 -25.93
C THR A 3 0.29 -31.36 -24.65
N LEU A 4 1.06 -30.28 -24.80
CA LEU A 4 1.46 -29.43 -23.69
C LEU A 4 0.19 -28.82 -23.06
N PRO A 5 0.04 -28.81 -21.73
CA PRO A 5 -1.08 -28.13 -21.08
C PRO A 5 -0.99 -26.63 -21.36
N SER A 6 -2.05 -26.07 -21.86
CA SER A 6 -2.22 -24.61 -22.04
C SER A 6 -2.15 -23.98 -20.65
N HIS A 7 -1.03 -23.34 -20.31
CA HIS A 7 -0.92 -22.49 -19.12
C HIS A 7 -1.76 -21.22 -19.35
N THR A 8 -3.06 -21.31 -19.08
CA THR A 8 -3.88 -20.10 -18.95
C THR A 8 -3.41 -19.37 -17.70
N SER A 9 -2.89 -18.16 -17.86
CA SER A 9 -2.52 -17.34 -16.71
C SER A 9 -3.73 -17.15 -15.79
N PRO A 10 -3.59 -17.28 -14.48
CA PRO A 10 -4.71 -17.15 -13.57
C PRO A 10 -5.35 -15.76 -13.72
N ARG A 11 -6.68 -15.73 -13.80
CA ARG A 11 -7.46 -14.50 -13.88
C ARG A 11 -7.68 -14.00 -12.46
N PHE A 12 -7.20 -12.80 -12.15
CA PHE A 12 -7.40 -12.16 -10.86
C PHE A 12 -8.58 -11.21 -10.89
N HIS A 13 -9.41 -11.27 -9.84
CA HIS A 13 -10.46 -10.32 -9.55
C HIS A 13 -10.03 -9.40 -8.42
N TYR A 14 -10.36 -8.12 -8.53
CA TYR A 14 -10.00 -7.09 -7.56
C TYR A 14 -11.27 -6.50 -6.97
N ARG A 15 -11.40 -6.55 -5.65
CA ARG A 15 -12.59 -6.06 -4.95
C ARG A 15 -12.27 -5.53 -3.55
N LEU A 16 -13.21 -4.80 -2.97
CA LEU A 16 -13.19 -4.50 -1.54
C LEU A 16 -13.32 -5.80 -0.75
N ALA A 17 -12.58 -5.87 0.34
CA ALA A 17 -12.67 -6.97 1.28
C ALA A 17 -13.97 -6.90 2.10
N THR A 18 -14.41 -8.06 2.54
CA THR A 18 -15.51 -8.24 3.48
C THR A 18 -14.98 -8.79 4.80
N VAL A 19 -15.84 -8.88 5.80
CA VAL A 19 -15.45 -9.43 7.11
C VAL A 19 -14.99 -10.89 7.05
N GLN A 20 -15.45 -11.64 6.05
CA GLN A 20 -15.06 -13.05 5.84
C GLN A 20 -13.60 -13.16 5.33
N ASP A 21 -13.05 -12.10 4.74
CA ASP A 21 -11.71 -12.13 4.14
C ASP A 21 -10.57 -11.91 5.16
N TRP A 22 -10.89 -11.55 6.41
CA TRP A 22 -9.86 -11.16 7.41
C TRP A 22 -8.81 -12.23 7.67
N GLY A 23 -9.21 -13.49 7.71
CA GLY A 23 -8.29 -14.62 7.91
C GLY A 23 -7.28 -14.73 6.77
N ASP A 24 -7.76 -14.63 5.54
CA ASP A 24 -6.94 -14.73 4.32
C ASP A 24 -6.06 -13.49 4.13
N ILE A 25 -6.57 -12.29 4.43
CA ILE A 25 -5.79 -11.05 4.41
C ILE A 25 -4.64 -11.14 5.42
N ALA A 26 -4.92 -11.58 6.64
CA ALA A 26 -3.88 -11.75 7.66
C ALA A 26 -2.83 -12.78 7.20
N ALA A 27 -3.27 -13.92 6.65
CA ALA A 27 -2.38 -14.97 6.18
C ALA A 27 -1.48 -14.50 5.02
N VAL A 28 -2.05 -13.88 3.97
CA VAL A 28 -1.27 -13.38 2.83
C VAL A 28 -0.31 -12.26 3.26
N THR A 29 -0.73 -11.41 4.21
CA THR A 29 0.12 -10.33 4.73
C THR A 29 1.28 -10.91 5.51
N GLN A 30 1.05 -11.81 6.45
CA GLN A 30 2.11 -12.47 7.22
C GLN A 30 3.10 -13.21 6.31
N GLN A 31 2.59 -13.96 5.33
CA GLN A 31 3.43 -14.68 4.37
C GLN A 31 4.28 -13.73 3.51
N ALA A 32 3.71 -12.61 3.06
CA ALA A 32 4.42 -11.65 2.23
C ALA A 32 5.51 -10.91 3.03
N TYR A 33 5.24 -10.56 4.29
CA TYR A 33 6.15 -9.80 5.13
C TYR A 33 7.16 -10.66 5.90
N GLY A 34 6.89 -11.95 6.09
CA GLY A 34 7.81 -12.90 6.71
C GLY A 34 9.19 -12.96 6.02
N GLN A 35 9.26 -12.63 4.72
CA GLN A 35 10.54 -12.55 4.00
C GLN A 35 11.47 -11.46 4.55
N TYR A 36 10.92 -10.42 5.21
CA TYR A 36 11.69 -9.29 5.74
C TYR A 36 12.12 -9.50 7.20
N GLU A 37 11.63 -10.55 7.88
CA GLU A 37 11.93 -10.78 9.30
C GLU A 37 13.42 -10.91 9.59
N LEU A 38 14.19 -11.45 8.64
CA LEU A 38 15.64 -11.60 8.77
C LEU A 38 16.41 -10.35 8.28
N GLU A 39 15.80 -9.53 7.43
CA GLU A 39 16.44 -8.36 6.83
C GLU A 39 16.20 -7.08 7.65
N ILE A 40 15.10 -7.02 8.41
CA ILE A 40 14.81 -5.90 9.31
C ILE A 40 15.70 -6.00 10.54
N MET A 41 16.36 -4.90 10.87
CA MET A 41 17.24 -4.83 12.06
C MET A 41 16.47 -5.24 13.31
N GLU A 42 17.16 -5.92 14.24
CA GLU A 42 16.56 -6.56 15.40
C GLU A 42 15.81 -5.55 16.30
N ASP A 43 16.33 -4.35 16.44
CA ASP A 43 15.71 -3.25 17.18
C ASP A 43 14.40 -2.71 16.59
N CYS A 44 14.16 -2.95 15.30
CA CYS A 44 12.94 -2.52 14.61
C CYS A 44 11.92 -3.65 14.40
N ARG A 45 12.35 -4.91 14.54
CA ARG A 45 11.53 -6.09 14.18
C ARG A 45 10.28 -6.19 15.02
N GLU A 46 10.40 -6.08 16.33
CA GLU A 46 9.26 -6.18 17.24
C GLU A 46 8.25 -5.06 17.00
N SER A 47 8.72 -3.80 16.90
CA SER A 47 7.88 -2.65 16.59
C SER A 47 7.17 -2.79 15.25
N PHE A 48 7.85 -3.33 14.24
CA PHE A 48 7.27 -3.60 12.93
C PHE A 48 6.17 -4.66 12.99
N GLN A 49 6.43 -5.79 13.67
CA GLN A 49 5.44 -6.87 13.83
C GLN A 49 4.22 -6.40 14.64
N GLN A 50 4.44 -5.65 15.73
CA GLN A 50 3.35 -5.08 16.54
C GLN A 50 2.52 -4.09 15.73
N GLY A 51 3.16 -3.18 14.99
CA GLY A 51 2.49 -2.23 14.11
C GLY A 51 1.64 -2.91 13.04
N MET A 52 2.16 -3.96 12.41
CA MET A 52 1.41 -4.75 11.42
C MET A 52 0.19 -5.43 12.05
N LYS A 53 0.35 -6.08 13.22
CA LYS A 53 -0.76 -6.71 13.95
C LYS A 53 -1.82 -5.69 14.36
N ALA A 54 -1.40 -4.51 14.84
CA ALA A 54 -2.31 -3.45 15.24
C ALA A 54 -3.16 -2.96 14.05
N VAL A 55 -2.54 -2.76 12.88
CA VAL A 55 -3.26 -2.35 11.67
C VAL A 55 -4.21 -3.43 11.18
N LEU A 56 -3.81 -4.72 11.22
CA LEU A 56 -4.68 -5.84 10.85
C LEU A 56 -5.87 -5.98 11.81
N ALA A 57 -5.71 -5.63 13.10
CA ALA A 57 -6.77 -5.68 14.08
C ALA A 57 -7.69 -4.43 14.05
N ALA A 58 -7.21 -3.31 13.50
CA ALA A 58 -7.97 -2.08 13.41
C ALA A 58 -8.89 -2.12 12.18
N SER A 59 -10.20 -2.15 12.41
CA SER A 59 -11.21 -1.97 11.36
C SER A 59 -12.00 -0.70 11.65
N THR A 60 -11.77 0.34 10.86
CA THR A 60 -12.55 1.58 10.91
C THR A 60 -13.16 1.86 9.55
N SER A 61 -14.22 2.69 9.51
CA SER A 61 -14.83 3.17 8.25
C SER A 61 -13.87 3.98 7.37
N GLU A 62 -12.74 4.38 7.94
CA GLU A 62 -11.68 5.17 7.26
C GLU A 62 -10.60 4.29 6.63
N MET A 63 -10.78 2.97 6.70
CA MET A 63 -9.84 1.98 6.19
C MET A 63 -10.52 1.04 5.21
N GLU A 64 -10.00 0.96 4.01
CA GLU A 64 -10.49 0.08 2.95
C GLU A 64 -9.44 -0.97 2.60
N TRP A 65 -9.75 -2.24 2.86
CA TRP A 65 -8.94 -3.33 2.36
C TRP A 65 -9.37 -3.71 0.96
N TRP A 66 -8.43 -3.75 0.04
CA TRP A 66 -8.62 -4.24 -1.32
C TRP A 66 -7.87 -5.55 -1.49
N VAL A 67 -8.50 -6.52 -2.13
CA VAL A 67 -7.95 -7.86 -2.36
C VAL A 67 -7.89 -8.20 -3.84
N ALA A 68 -6.89 -9.02 -4.17
CA ALA A 68 -6.76 -9.69 -5.46
C ALA A 68 -6.96 -11.19 -5.23
N GLU A 69 -7.97 -11.78 -5.84
CA GLU A 69 -8.36 -13.17 -5.65
C GLU A 69 -8.48 -13.94 -6.96
N THR A 70 -8.40 -15.26 -6.84
CA THR A 70 -8.79 -16.25 -7.86
C THR A 70 -9.87 -17.16 -7.27
N ASP A 71 -10.36 -18.12 -8.04
CA ASP A 71 -11.25 -19.17 -7.54
C ASP A 71 -10.63 -20.01 -6.39
N HIS A 72 -9.33 -19.87 -6.15
CA HIS A 72 -8.57 -20.57 -5.11
C HIS A 72 -8.28 -19.73 -3.86
N GLY A 73 -8.80 -18.49 -3.81
CA GLY A 73 -8.65 -17.60 -2.66
C GLY A 73 -7.85 -16.33 -2.94
N ILE A 74 -7.55 -15.59 -1.85
CA ILE A 74 -6.87 -14.30 -1.90
C ILE A 74 -5.37 -14.51 -2.11
N ASN A 75 -4.84 -13.81 -3.12
CA ASN A 75 -3.44 -13.88 -3.52
C ASN A 75 -2.69 -12.57 -3.27
N GLY A 76 -3.41 -11.51 -2.97
CA GLY A 76 -2.83 -10.22 -2.62
C GLY A 76 -3.83 -9.32 -1.91
N ALA A 77 -3.30 -8.40 -1.12
CA ALA A 77 -4.10 -7.41 -0.39
C ALA A 77 -3.34 -6.08 -0.27
N VAL A 78 -4.06 -5.00 -0.11
CA VAL A 78 -3.54 -3.68 0.22
C VAL A 78 -4.56 -2.93 1.07
N LEU A 79 -4.08 -2.19 2.05
CA LEU A 79 -4.91 -1.30 2.86
C LEU A 79 -4.81 0.13 2.32
N PHE A 80 -5.94 0.73 2.00
CA PHE A 80 -6.09 2.16 1.74
C PHE A 80 -6.64 2.85 2.99
N CYS A 81 -5.89 3.81 3.53
CA CYS A 81 -6.29 4.64 4.66
C CYS A 81 -6.68 6.02 4.14
N HIS A 82 -7.84 6.51 4.55
CA HIS A 82 -8.32 7.87 4.23
C HIS A 82 -7.54 8.95 5.01
N PRO A 83 -7.51 10.21 4.53
CA PRO A 83 -7.07 11.33 5.37
C PRO A 83 -7.90 11.39 6.65
N GLY A 84 -7.29 11.76 7.76
CA GLY A 84 -7.95 11.76 9.09
C GLY A 84 -7.83 10.43 9.84
N THR A 85 -7.49 9.33 9.17
CA THR A 85 -7.26 8.05 9.86
C THR A 85 -6.19 8.19 10.92
N THR A 86 -6.49 7.73 12.13
CA THR A 86 -5.56 7.72 13.26
C THR A 86 -4.98 6.33 13.46
N LEU A 87 -3.66 6.23 13.51
CA LEU A 87 -2.91 4.99 13.56
C LEU A 87 -1.82 5.05 14.63
N GLN A 88 -1.39 3.89 15.13
CA GLN A 88 -0.16 3.78 15.89
C GLN A 88 1.06 3.76 14.94
N ALA A 89 2.03 4.61 15.22
CA ALA A 89 3.33 4.60 14.55
C ALA A 89 4.24 3.50 15.12
N LEU A 90 5.36 3.23 14.43
CA LEU A 90 6.32 2.18 14.84
C LEU A 90 6.98 2.45 16.20
N ASP A 91 7.01 3.69 16.65
CA ASP A 91 7.52 4.11 17.97
C ASP A 91 6.44 4.10 19.07
N GLY A 92 5.23 3.61 18.75
CA GLY A 92 4.09 3.56 19.65
C GLY A 92 3.32 4.88 19.78
N SER A 93 3.77 5.97 19.16
CA SER A 93 3.02 7.22 19.12
C SER A 93 1.78 7.12 18.24
N THR A 94 0.83 8.02 18.47
CA THR A 94 -0.38 8.12 17.63
C THR A 94 -0.16 9.17 16.55
N ILE A 95 -0.44 8.82 15.29
CA ILE A 95 -0.37 9.72 14.16
C ILE A 95 -1.72 9.80 13.46
N THR A 96 -2.09 11.01 13.03
CA THR A 96 -3.25 11.22 12.14
C THR A 96 -2.77 11.52 10.74
N LEU A 97 -3.29 10.79 9.76
CA LEU A 97 -2.85 10.91 8.37
C LEU A 97 -3.38 12.21 7.75
N ALA A 98 -2.49 13.04 7.24
CA ALA A 98 -2.85 14.26 6.49
C ALA A 98 -3.18 13.95 5.02
N LEU A 99 -2.64 12.87 4.47
CA LEU A 99 -2.86 12.40 3.10
C LEU A 99 -3.39 10.96 3.15
N PRO A 100 -4.13 10.51 2.12
CA PRO A 100 -4.42 9.10 2.00
C PRO A 100 -3.11 8.30 1.87
N GLU A 101 -3.09 7.13 2.47
CA GLU A 101 -1.91 6.28 2.50
C GLU A 101 -2.23 4.85 2.09
N ALA A 102 -1.46 4.29 1.15
CA ALA A 102 -1.48 2.87 0.85
C ALA A 102 -0.48 2.14 1.76
N ARG A 103 -0.98 1.14 2.49
CA ARG A 103 -0.24 0.38 3.52
C ARG A 103 -0.38 -1.12 3.30
N LEU A 104 0.53 -1.88 3.88
CA LEU A 104 0.49 -3.34 3.96
C LEU A 104 0.20 -4.01 2.60
N LEU A 105 0.79 -3.48 1.50
CA LEU A 105 0.73 -4.15 0.21
C LEU A 105 1.38 -5.54 0.33
N ALA A 106 0.60 -6.56 0.19
CA ALA A 106 1.01 -7.95 0.29
C ALA A 106 0.65 -8.71 -0.99
N VAL A 107 1.57 -9.54 -1.48
CA VAL A 107 1.34 -10.48 -2.59
C VAL A 107 1.94 -11.81 -2.20
N SER A 108 1.14 -12.88 -2.28
CA SER A 108 1.61 -14.23 -1.98
C SER A 108 2.84 -14.58 -2.82
N PRO A 109 3.83 -15.28 -2.29
CA PRO A 109 5.05 -15.64 -3.03
C PRO A 109 4.75 -16.31 -4.39
N GLN A 110 3.71 -17.14 -4.44
CA GLN A 110 3.29 -17.89 -5.64
C GLN A 110 2.69 -17.01 -6.73
N ALA A 111 2.15 -15.84 -6.36
CA ALA A 111 1.54 -14.90 -7.29
C ALA A 111 2.43 -13.68 -7.64
N ARG A 112 3.69 -13.69 -7.18
CA ARG A 112 4.66 -12.63 -7.53
C ARG A 112 5.00 -12.68 -9.02
N GLY A 113 5.38 -11.52 -9.56
CA GLY A 113 5.69 -11.38 -10.97
C GLY A 113 4.49 -11.33 -11.91
N LEU A 114 3.28 -11.57 -11.41
CA LEU A 114 2.03 -11.56 -12.19
C LEU A 114 1.33 -10.18 -12.22
N GLY A 115 1.97 -9.13 -11.71
CA GLY A 115 1.45 -7.77 -11.76
C GLY A 115 0.48 -7.36 -10.64
N LEU A 116 0.12 -8.26 -9.71
CA LEU A 116 -0.88 -8.00 -8.66
C LEU A 116 -0.57 -6.76 -7.83
N GLY A 117 0.69 -6.62 -7.39
CA GLY A 117 1.10 -5.48 -6.59
C GLY A 117 0.91 -4.15 -7.31
N ARG A 118 1.20 -4.10 -8.62
CA ARG A 118 0.96 -2.91 -9.45
C ARG A 118 -0.52 -2.59 -9.54
N THR A 119 -1.37 -3.59 -9.81
CA THR A 119 -2.82 -3.39 -9.95
C THR A 119 -3.46 -2.96 -8.63
N LEU A 120 -3.08 -3.58 -7.49
CA LEU A 120 -3.55 -3.15 -6.16
C LEU A 120 -3.13 -1.70 -5.85
N MET A 121 -1.91 -1.31 -6.20
CA MET A 121 -1.47 0.09 -6.05
C MET A 121 -2.21 1.05 -6.99
N GLN A 122 -2.56 0.62 -8.21
CA GLN A 122 -3.40 1.40 -9.12
C GLN A 122 -4.80 1.62 -8.56
N VAL A 123 -5.38 0.63 -7.87
CA VAL A 123 -6.64 0.78 -7.13
C VAL A 123 -6.50 1.89 -6.07
N CYS A 124 -5.44 1.88 -5.27
CA CYS A 124 -5.20 2.94 -4.28
C CYS A 124 -5.03 4.32 -4.91
N VAL A 125 -4.31 4.42 -6.04
CA VAL A 125 -4.19 5.68 -6.81
C VAL A 125 -5.56 6.16 -7.29
N GLN A 126 -6.40 5.25 -7.81
CA GLN A 126 -7.75 5.61 -8.25
C GLN A 126 -8.63 6.04 -7.08
N ARG A 127 -8.60 5.32 -5.94
CA ARG A 127 -9.34 5.73 -4.73
C ARG A 127 -8.92 7.12 -4.23
N ALA A 128 -7.63 7.42 -4.25
CA ALA A 128 -7.15 8.75 -3.88
C ALA A 128 -7.68 9.85 -4.84
N ARG A 129 -7.81 9.56 -6.13
CA ARG A 129 -8.47 10.46 -7.10
C ARG A 129 -9.96 10.62 -6.80
N ASP A 130 -10.67 9.51 -6.55
CA ASP A 130 -12.12 9.51 -6.32
C ASP A 130 -12.51 10.37 -5.11
N ILE A 131 -11.64 10.45 -4.09
CA ILE A 131 -11.85 11.32 -2.91
C ILE A 131 -11.28 12.74 -3.10
N GLY A 132 -10.81 13.09 -4.30
CA GLY A 132 -10.27 14.42 -4.60
C GLY A 132 -8.93 14.73 -3.92
N ALA A 133 -8.16 13.73 -3.51
CA ALA A 133 -6.86 13.95 -2.86
C ALA A 133 -5.82 14.49 -3.84
N GLY A 134 -4.97 15.41 -3.39
CA GLY A 134 -3.87 15.95 -4.18
C GLY A 134 -2.67 15.02 -4.31
N ALA A 135 -2.59 13.99 -3.46
CA ALA A 135 -1.49 13.02 -3.49
C ALA A 135 -1.87 11.71 -2.75
N LEU A 136 -1.12 10.64 -3.03
CA LEU A 136 -1.14 9.38 -2.29
C LEU A 136 0.23 9.13 -1.68
N LEU A 137 0.27 8.78 -0.41
CA LEU A 137 1.49 8.43 0.34
C LEU A 137 1.66 6.91 0.40
N VAL A 138 2.90 6.46 0.29
CA VAL A 138 3.34 5.09 0.60
C VAL A 138 4.58 5.17 1.48
N ARG A 139 4.64 4.39 2.55
CA ARG A 139 5.81 4.25 3.40
C ARG A 139 6.43 2.87 3.24
N THR A 140 7.74 2.84 3.05
CA THR A 140 8.54 1.63 2.91
C THR A 140 9.74 1.68 3.83
N MET A 141 10.55 0.61 3.79
CA MET A 141 11.89 0.55 4.41
C MET A 141 12.95 0.24 3.35
N PRO A 142 14.24 0.52 3.59
CA PRO A 142 15.32 0.22 2.64
C PRO A 142 15.36 -1.26 2.23
N GLU A 143 15.03 -2.16 3.15
CA GLU A 143 15.00 -3.61 2.96
C GLU A 143 13.91 -4.07 2.00
N MET A 144 12.82 -3.30 1.90
CA MET A 144 11.66 -3.61 1.03
C MET A 144 11.94 -3.27 -0.44
N LYS A 145 12.98 -3.89 -1.02
CA LYS A 145 13.50 -3.57 -2.37
C LYS A 145 12.43 -3.63 -3.44
N SER A 146 11.59 -4.68 -3.43
CA SER A 146 10.51 -4.84 -4.41
C SER A 146 9.45 -3.74 -4.32
N ALA A 147 9.08 -3.31 -3.10
CA ALA A 147 8.13 -2.23 -2.89
C ALA A 147 8.73 -0.88 -3.34
N ASN A 148 10.00 -0.63 -3.01
CA ASN A 148 10.73 0.57 -3.46
C ASN A 148 10.77 0.64 -4.99
N GLN A 149 11.12 -0.46 -5.65
CA GLN A 149 11.16 -0.53 -7.11
C GLN A 149 9.77 -0.33 -7.73
N LEU A 150 8.73 -0.93 -7.15
CA LEU A 150 7.36 -0.76 -7.61
C LEU A 150 6.92 0.72 -7.54
N CYS A 151 7.15 1.38 -6.41
CA CYS A 151 6.83 2.80 -6.25
C CYS A 151 7.52 3.65 -7.33
N GLN A 152 8.82 3.47 -7.55
CA GLN A 152 9.58 4.20 -8.57
C GLN A 152 9.04 3.93 -9.98
N GLN A 153 8.76 2.68 -10.34
CA GLN A 153 8.22 2.31 -11.65
C GLN A 153 6.80 2.82 -11.89
N MET A 154 6.05 3.11 -10.83
CA MET A 154 4.72 3.70 -10.92
C MET A 154 4.74 5.24 -10.93
N GLY A 155 5.91 5.87 -10.82
CA GLY A 155 6.05 7.33 -10.82
C GLY A 155 5.89 7.98 -9.44
N PHE A 156 5.93 7.20 -8.36
CA PHE A 156 6.05 7.78 -7.03
C PHE A 156 7.42 8.40 -6.85
N VAL A 157 7.45 9.60 -6.30
CA VAL A 157 8.68 10.34 -6.01
C VAL A 157 9.06 10.14 -4.55
N LYS A 158 10.31 9.74 -4.32
CA LYS A 158 10.86 9.66 -2.96
C LYS A 158 10.91 11.04 -2.34
N ARG A 159 10.26 11.22 -1.21
CA ARG A 159 10.31 12.45 -0.43
C ARG A 159 11.43 12.34 0.59
N THR A 160 12.40 13.25 0.49
CA THR A 160 13.40 13.43 1.53
C THR A 160 12.86 14.49 2.47
N GLU A 161 12.28 14.10 3.60
CA GLU A 161 11.91 15.08 4.61
C GLU A 161 13.17 15.57 5.32
N ALA A 162 13.39 16.88 5.28
CA ALA A 162 14.33 17.57 6.15
C ALA A 162 13.70 17.74 7.55
N GLY A 163 13.38 16.63 8.24
CA GLY A 163 12.80 16.63 9.57
C GLY A 163 13.21 15.35 10.28
N ALA A 164 13.87 15.51 11.42
CA ALA A 164 14.45 14.40 12.17
C ALA A 164 13.36 13.47 12.72
N ARG A 165 13.02 12.42 11.98
CA ARG A 165 12.41 11.24 12.59
C ARG A 165 13.48 10.53 13.41
N SER A 166 13.14 10.06 14.60
CA SER A 166 14.03 9.32 15.49
C SER A 166 13.61 7.86 15.62
N GLY A 167 14.50 7.02 16.12
CA GLY A 167 14.23 5.62 16.35
C GLY A 167 13.80 4.86 15.09
N PRO A 168 12.87 3.88 15.19
CA PRO A 168 12.39 3.07 14.07
C PRO A 168 11.80 3.90 12.92
N MET A 169 11.21 5.07 13.22
CA MET A 169 10.63 5.97 12.23
C MET A 169 11.67 6.61 11.29
N ALA A 170 12.93 6.76 11.75
CA ALA A 170 14.01 7.34 10.94
C ALA A 170 14.36 6.49 9.69
N ARG A 171 14.00 5.21 9.68
CA ARG A 171 14.25 4.29 8.56
C ARG A 171 13.18 4.33 7.48
N LEU A 172 12.03 4.95 7.76
CA LEU A 172 10.94 4.99 6.79
C LEU A 172 11.31 5.86 5.58
N ILE A 173 11.01 5.33 4.41
CA ILE A 173 11.11 6.03 3.12
C ILE A 173 9.69 6.41 2.71
N ASP A 174 9.44 7.69 2.56
CA ASP A 174 8.18 8.20 2.04
C ASP A 174 8.24 8.29 0.53
N TYR A 175 7.22 7.76 -0.14
CA TYR A 175 6.96 7.90 -1.55
C TYR A 175 5.64 8.64 -1.76
N ILE A 176 5.65 9.69 -2.57
CA ILE A 176 4.48 10.50 -2.90
C ILE A 176 4.14 10.33 -4.37
N TYR A 177 2.89 10.04 -4.66
CA TYR A 177 2.31 10.10 -5.99
C TYR A 177 1.43 11.35 -6.09
N ALA A 178 1.84 12.36 -6.85
CA ALA A 178 1.06 13.56 -7.06
C ALA A 178 -0.15 13.27 -7.95
N LEU A 179 -1.31 13.74 -7.55
CA LEU A 179 -2.56 13.62 -8.28
C LEU A 179 -2.97 15.00 -8.80
N PRO A 180 -3.35 15.14 -10.09
CA PRO A 180 -3.89 16.38 -10.59
C PRO A 180 -5.17 16.74 -9.80
N THR A 181 -5.21 17.91 -9.22
CA THR A 181 -6.45 18.48 -8.68
C THR A 181 -7.19 19.18 -9.82
N GLU A 182 -8.48 18.90 -10.02
CA GLU A 182 -9.29 19.45 -11.13
C GLU A 182 -9.41 20.97 -11.12
N ASN A 183 -8.87 21.66 -10.10
CA ASN A 183 -8.96 23.12 -9.95
C ASN A 183 -7.85 23.92 -10.65
N ALA A 184 -6.99 23.34 -11.47
CA ALA A 184 -5.96 24.10 -12.19
C ALA A 184 -6.40 24.61 -13.59
N ALA A 185 -7.63 24.34 -14.01
CA ALA A 185 -8.14 24.70 -15.36
C ALA A 185 -9.09 25.91 -15.40
N GLY A 186 -9.17 26.71 -14.35
CA GLY A 186 -10.19 27.75 -14.24
C GLY A 186 -9.72 29.16 -13.91
N THR A 187 -8.52 29.64 -14.38
CA THR A 187 -8.18 31.07 -14.28
C THR A 187 -7.24 31.47 -15.43
N GLY A 188 -7.82 31.62 -16.60
CA GLY A 188 -7.08 32.12 -17.75
C GLY A 188 -7.94 32.48 -18.92
N ALA A 189 -8.90 33.41 -18.76
CA ALA A 189 -9.45 34.23 -19.87
C ALA A 189 -10.50 35.23 -19.36
N ALA A 190 -10.07 36.43 -19.05
CA ALA A 190 -10.87 37.66 -19.30
C ALA A 190 -10.08 38.88 -18.88
N ALA A 191 -9.31 39.46 -19.78
CA ALA A 191 -8.98 40.86 -19.76
C ALA A 191 -8.49 41.27 -21.16
N THR A 192 -9.43 41.57 -22.05
CA THR A 192 -9.20 42.51 -23.17
C THR A 192 -10.52 43.16 -23.49
N SER A 193 -10.67 44.38 -23.10
CA SER A 193 -11.28 45.50 -23.85
C SER A 193 -10.99 46.78 -23.12
#